data_410ded3da6c0214dc74b4acb115a3b1f
#
_entry.id   410ded3da6c0214dc74b4acb115a3b1f
#
_cell.length_a   1.000
_cell.length_b   1.000
_cell.length_c   1.000
_cell.angle_alpha   90.00
_cell.angle_beta   90.00
_cell.angle_gamma   90.00
#
_symmetry.space_group_name_H-M   'P 1'
#
loop_
_entity.id
_entity.type
_entity.pdbx_description
1 polymer ?
#
loop_
_entity_poly.entity_id
_entity_poly.type
_entity_poly.pdbx_seq_one_letter_code
_entity_poly.pdbx_strand_id
1 'polypeptide(L)'
;MAVVYPRDILKIAIANDCTSMILAHNHPGGSTNPSREDKSLTQKIVDIFHPLDIKVLDHIIVGGGRYSSMAEDRYLPEVSLNKACYDPIPLHGTEEAKEKNIEYQREDEMDFDEEMAL
;
A
#
# COMPACT_ATOMS: atom_id res chain seq x y z
N MET A 1 11.72 -5.24 8.20
CA MET A 1 11.19 -4.64 6.96
C MET A 1 9.91 -5.34 6.57
N ALA A 2 8.87 -4.58 6.32
CA ALA A 2 7.61 -5.13 5.85
C ALA A 2 7.73 -5.50 4.37
N VAL A 3 7.07 -6.59 3.99
CA VAL A 3 7.03 -7.02 2.59
C VAL A 3 5.58 -7.25 2.20
N VAL A 4 5.17 -6.66 1.10
CA VAL A 4 3.83 -6.82 0.57
C VAL A 4 3.88 -7.86 -0.56
N TYR A 5 3.01 -8.85 -0.47
CA TYR A 5 2.88 -9.88 -1.48
C TYR A 5 1.64 -9.62 -2.31
N PRO A 6 1.80 -9.13 -3.55
CA PRO A 6 0.64 -8.79 -4.38
C PRO A 6 -0.36 -9.94 -4.57
N ARG A 7 0.14 -11.18 -4.61
CA ARG A 7 -0.72 -12.34 -4.73
C ARG A 7 -1.65 -12.53 -3.54
N ASP A 8 -1.18 -12.16 -2.35
CA ASP A 8 -2.00 -12.24 -1.14
C ASP A 8 -3.12 -11.22 -1.17
N ILE A 9 -2.80 -10.01 -1.62
CA ILE A 9 -3.81 -8.96 -1.82
C ILE A 9 -4.85 -9.43 -2.83
N LEU A 10 -4.39 -10.01 -3.93
CA LEU A 10 -5.27 -10.52 -4.97
C LEU A 10 -6.22 -11.60 -4.43
N LYS A 11 -5.71 -12.55 -3.65
CA LYS A 11 -6.54 -13.59 -3.04
C LYS A 11 -7.63 -13.00 -2.16
N ILE A 12 -7.28 -12.02 -1.34
CA ILE A 12 -8.24 -11.37 -0.45
C ILE A 12 -9.30 -10.62 -1.25
N ALA A 13 -8.88 -9.88 -2.25
CA ALA A 13 -9.81 -9.10 -3.07
C ALA A 13 -10.82 -9.99 -3.79
N ILE A 14 -10.35 -11.09 -4.37
CA ILE A 14 -11.22 -12.03 -5.07
C ILE A 14 -12.14 -12.77 -4.11
N ALA A 15 -11.61 -13.21 -2.98
CA ALA A 15 -12.42 -13.94 -1.98
C ALA A 15 -13.54 -13.08 -1.41
N ASN A 16 -13.37 -11.76 -1.41
CA ASN A 16 -14.36 -10.84 -0.88
C ASN A 16 -15.17 -10.11 -1.97
N ASP A 17 -15.04 -10.53 -3.20
CA ASP A 17 -15.75 -9.91 -4.35
C ASP A 17 -15.57 -8.39 -4.39
N CYS A 18 -14.38 -7.93 -4.12
CA CYS A 18 -14.08 -6.50 -4.10
C CYS A 18 -14.20 -5.88 -5.48
N THR A 19 -14.82 -4.72 -5.56
CA THR A 19 -14.85 -3.90 -6.77
C THR A 19 -13.95 -2.67 -6.66
N SER A 20 -13.53 -2.37 -5.43
CA SER A 20 -12.61 -1.28 -5.15
C SER A 20 -11.85 -1.59 -3.86
N MET A 21 -10.76 -0.86 -3.64
CA MET A 21 -9.95 -1.02 -2.44
C MET A 21 -9.30 0.27 -2.02
N ILE A 22 -8.97 0.35 -0.75
CA ILE A 22 -8.17 1.41 -0.19
C ILE A 22 -6.98 0.75 0.49
N LEU A 23 -5.78 1.20 0.16
CA LEU A 23 -4.57 0.77 0.82
C LEU A 23 -4.30 1.68 2.01
N ALA A 24 -3.78 1.13 3.08
CA ALA A 24 -3.38 1.93 4.22
C ALA A 24 -2.18 1.31 4.90
N HIS A 25 -1.28 2.13 5.37
CA HIS A 25 -0.22 1.65 6.23
C HIS A 25 0.33 2.76 7.12
N ASN A 26 1.06 2.33 8.12
CA ASN A 26 1.59 3.21 9.13
C ASN A 26 3.07 3.49 8.89
N HIS A 27 3.47 4.76 8.96
CA HIS A 27 4.88 5.16 8.90
C HIS A 27 5.43 5.24 10.33
N PRO A 28 6.33 4.33 10.72
CA PRO A 28 6.87 4.33 12.08
C PRO A 28 7.55 5.62 12.48
N GLY A 29 8.14 6.31 11.52
CA GLY A 29 8.82 7.58 11.77
C GLY A 29 7.90 8.77 12.01
N GLY A 30 6.58 8.59 11.84
CA GLY A 30 5.60 9.63 12.08
C GLY A 30 5.30 10.55 10.91
N SER A 31 6.10 10.53 9.88
CA SER A 31 5.84 11.33 8.67
C SER A 31 4.69 10.71 7.87
N THR A 32 3.78 11.55 7.39
CA THR A 32 2.68 11.08 6.54
C THR A 32 2.95 11.34 5.05
N ASN A 33 4.12 11.87 4.70
CA ASN A 33 4.47 12.06 3.31
C ASN A 33 4.66 10.71 2.64
N PRO A 34 4.06 10.47 1.46
CA PRO A 34 4.26 9.21 0.76
C PRO A 34 5.71 9.08 0.33
N SER A 35 6.30 7.94 0.65
CA SER A 35 7.66 7.63 0.25
C SER A 35 7.70 7.21 -1.21
N ARG A 36 8.91 7.10 -1.76
CA ARG A 36 9.06 6.56 -3.12
C ARG A 36 8.54 5.14 -3.19
N GLU A 37 8.77 4.36 -2.15
CA GLU A 37 8.29 2.99 -2.04
C GLU A 37 6.77 2.94 -1.99
N ASP A 38 6.13 3.87 -1.29
CA ASP A 38 4.67 3.97 -1.24
C ASP A 38 4.10 4.21 -2.63
N LYS A 39 4.70 5.12 -3.36
CA LYS A 39 4.26 5.45 -4.71
C LYS A 39 4.46 4.28 -5.66
N SER A 40 5.59 3.59 -5.55
CA SER A 40 5.89 2.42 -6.36
C SER A 40 4.93 1.28 -6.07
N LEU A 41 4.67 1.02 -4.80
CA LEU A 41 3.69 0.02 -4.38
C LEU A 41 2.33 0.32 -4.99
N THR A 42 1.88 1.56 -4.84
CA THR A 42 0.55 1.95 -5.32
C THR A 42 0.44 1.77 -6.83
N GLN A 43 1.48 2.14 -7.58
CA GLN A 43 1.49 1.95 -9.03
C GLN A 43 1.38 0.48 -9.39
N LYS A 44 2.12 -0.38 -8.71
CA LYS A 44 2.07 -1.82 -8.99
C LYS A 44 0.72 -2.42 -8.68
N ILE A 45 0.10 -2.02 -7.58
CA ILE A 45 -1.22 -2.50 -7.21
C ILE A 45 -2.27 -2.01 -8.20
N VAL A 46 -2.22 -0.75 -8.61
CA VAL A 46 -3.12 -0.21 -9.64
C VAL A 46 -2.99 -1.03 -10.93
N ASP A 47 -1.77 -1.31 -11.36
CA ASP A 47 -1.51 -2.04 -12.60
C ASP A 47 -2.00 -3.49 -12.55
N ILE A 48 -1.94 -4.12 -11.38
CA ILE A 48 -2.43 -5.48 -11.19
C ILE A 48 -3.96 -5.53 -11.24
N PHE A 49 -4.62 -4.60 -10.58
CA PHE A 49 -6.06 -4.66 -10.37
C PHE A 49 -6.89 -3.99 -11.46
N HIS A 50 -6.30 -3.09 -12.23
CA HIS A 50 -7.02 -2.43 -13.31
C HIS A 50 -7.63 -3.42 -14.33
N PRO A 51 -6.89 -4.44 -14.80
CA PRO A 51 -7.46 -5.41 -15.75
C PRO A 51 -8.60 -6.24 -15.16
N LEU A 52 -8.71 -6.30 -13.84
CA LEU A 52 -9.75 -7.02 -13.14
C LEU A 52 -10.95 -6.15 -12.80
N ASP A 53 -10.93 -4.91 -13.27
CA ASP A 53 -11.95 -3.89 -12.99
C ASP A 53 -12.13 -3.65 -11.49
N ILE A 54 -11.03 -3.69 -10.76
CA ILE A 54 -10.98 -3.36 -9.33
C ILE A 54 -10.21 -2.05 -9.20
N LYS A 55 -10.86 -1.03 -8.64
CA LYS A 55 -10.29 0.29 -8.52
C LYS A 55 -9.56 0.47 -7.21
N VAL A 56 -8.36 1.03 -7.27
CA VAL A 56 -7.67 1.51 -6.08
C VAL A 56 -8.13 2.95 -5.85
N LEU A 57 -8.92 3.16 -4.82
CA LEU A 57 -9.52 4.46 -4.55
C LEU A 57 -8.58 5.41 -3.84
N ASP A 58 -7.71 4.88 -3.01
CA ASP A 58 -6.79 5.69 -2.24
C ASP A 58 -5.67 4.85 -1.63
N HIS A 59 -4.67 5.55 -1.14
CA HIS A 59 -3.62 4.98 -0.29
C HIS A 59 -3.44 5.94 0.86
N ILE A 60 -3.82 5.52 2.04
CA ILE A 60 -3.78 6.33 3.26
C ILE A 60 -2.51 6.01 4.04
N ILE A 61 -1.78 7.04 4.41
CA ILE A 61 -0.57 6.89 5.20
C ILE A 61 -0.81 7.51 6.55
N VAL A 62 -0.61 6.74 7.60
CA VAL A 62 -0.86 7.16 8.97
C VAL A 62 0.46 7.28 9.71
N GLY A 63 0.62 8.33 10.48
CA GLY A 63 1.82 8.52 11.28
C GLY A 63 1.68 9.70 12.23
N GLY A 64 2.19 9.53 13.45
CA GLY A 64 2.21 10.62 14.42
C GLY A 64 0.84 11.20 14.75
N GLY A 65 -0.20 10.39 14.77
CA GLY A 65 -1.56 10.87 15.04
C GLY A 65 -2.19 11.63 13.88
N ARG A 66 -1.58 11.59 12.71
CA ARG A 66 -2.06 12.27 11.51
C ARG A 66 -2.19 11.27 10.37
N TYR A 67 -2.78 11.69 9.28
CA TYR A 67 -2.84 10.88 8.08
C TYR A 67 -2.68 11.75 6.83
N SER A 68 -2.34 11.10 5.73
CA SER A 68 -2.43 11.72 4.42
C SER A 68 -3.13 10.78 3.45
N SER A 69 -3.78 11.36 2.46
CA SER A 69 -4.48 10.64 1.41
C SER A 69 -3.81 10.94 0.07
N MET A 70 -3.34 9.89 -0.61
CA MET A 70 -2.70 10.08 -1.91
C MET A 70 -3.70 10.60 -2.94
N ALA A 71 -4.97 10.23 -2.81
CA ALA A 71 -6.00 10.73 -3.71
C ALA A 71 -6.23 12.23 -3.51
N GLU A 72 -6.37 12.68 -2.25
CA GLU A 72 -6.55 14.10 -1.94
C GLU A 72 -5.35 14.93 -2.37
N ASP A 73 -4.14 14.39 -2.18
CA ASP A 73 -2.89 15.08 -2.49
C ASP A 73 -2.45 14.91 -3.94
N ARG A 74 -3.26 14.23 -4.73
CA ARG A 74 -3.03 14.02 -6.17
C ARG A 74 -1.76 13.22 -6.47
N TYR A 75 -1.44 12.28 -5.61
CA TYR A 75 -0.34 11.33 -5.83
C TYR A 75 -0.83 9.96 -6.28
N LEU A 76 -2.16 9.74 -6.26
CA LEU A 76 -2.69 8.45 -6.66
C LEU A 76 -2.45 8.25 -8.15
N PRO A 77 -1.72 7.19 -8.54
CA PRO A 77 -1.38 6.99 -9.94
C PRO A 77 -2.52 6.40 -10.75
N GLU A 78 -2.48 6.66 -12.04
CA GLU A 78 -3.33 5.95 -12.98
C GLU A 78 -2.62 4.69 -13.45
N VAL A 79 -3.35 3.79 -14.11
CA VAL A 79 -2.75 2.57 -14.65
C VAL A 79 -1.64 2.94 -15.63
N SER A 80 -0.53 2.22 -15.54
CA SER A 80 0.58 2.42 -16.47
C SER A 80 0.47 1.43 -17.65
N LEU A 81 1.34 1.61 -18.62
CA LEU A 81 1.45 0.67 -19.74
C LEU A 81 2.39 -0.47 -19.42
N ASN A 82 2.95 -0.49 -18.22
CA ASN A 82 3.86 -1.54 -17.80
C ASN A 82 3.12 -2.85 -17.53
N LYS A 83 3.82 -3.95 -17.74
CA LYS A 83 3.31 -5.25 -17.40
C LYS A 83 3.12 -5.37 -15.88
N ALA A 84 2.04 -6.01 -15.46
CA ALA A 84 1.80 -6.24 -14.04
C ALA A 84 2.94 -7.04 -13.42
N CYS A 85 3.38 -6.63 -12.24
CA CYS A 85 4.46 -7.25 -11.51
C CYS A 85 3.93 -7.81 -10.20
N TYR A 86 4.13 -9.11 -9.99
CA TYR A 86 3.66 -9.81 -8.80
C TYR A 86 4.79 -10.12 -7.82
N ASP A 87 5.98 -9.59 -8.05
CA ASP A 87 7.11 -9.80 -7.16
C ASP A 87 6.82 -9.17 -5.79
N PRO A 88 7.33 -9.77 -4.71
CA PRO A 88 7.21 -9.19 -3.38
C PRO A 88 7.72 -7.75 -3.38
N ILE A 89 7.00 -6.87 -2.71
CA ILE A 89 7.30 -5.44 -2.66
C ILE A 89 7.77 -5.08 -1.26
N PRO A 90 9.05 -4.74 -1.09
CA PRO A 90 9.52 -4.31 0.22
C PRO A 90 9.04 -2.90 0.52
N LEU A 91 8.58 -2.69 1.75
CA LEU A 91 8.27 -1.37 2.25
C LEU A 91 9.37 -0.98 3.23
N HIS A 92 10.21 -0.09 2.77
CA HIS A 92 11.25 0.47 3.62
C HIS A 92 10.76 1.81 4.14
N GLY A 93 10.95 2.06 5.41
CA GLY A 93 10.88 3.41 5.90
C GLY A 93 12.23 4.07 5.65
N THR A 94 12.47 5.19 6.31
CA THR A 94 13.81 5.75 6.37
C THR A 94 14.69 4.77 7.15
N GLU A 95 16.01 4.89 6.99
CA GLU A 95 16.93 4.05 7.76
C GLU A 95 16.67 4.15 9.27
N GLU A 96 16.33 5.32 9.72
CA GLU A 96 16.00 5.56 11.13
C GLU A 96 14.77 4.78 11.57
N ALA A 97 13.70 4.83 10.79
CA ALA A 97 12.49 4.09 11.10
C ALA A 97 12.73 2.60 11.06
N LYS A 98 13.52 2.16 10.10
CA LYS A 98 13.87 0.77 9.92
C LYS A 98 14.60 0.19 11.12
N GLU A 99 15.52 0.96 11.70
CA GLU A 99 16.28 0.54 12.86
C GLU A 99 15.48 0.60 14.15
N LYS A 100 14.63 1.59 14.27
CA LYS A 100 13.93 1.87 15.51
C LYS A 100 12.86 0.86 15.87
N ASN A 101 12.14 0.35 14.89
CA ASN A 101 10.89 -0.33 15.19
C ASN A 101 10.56 -1.47 14.25
N ILE A 102 11.25 -2.58 14.43
CA ILE A 102 10.96 -3.80 13.69
C ILE A 102 9.51 -4.25 13.90
N GLU A 103 8.96 -3.97 15.08
CA GLU A 103 7.57 -4.30 15.39
C GLU A 103 6.58 -3.61 14.47
N TYR A 104 6.89 -2.40 14.04
CA TYR A 104 6.00 -1.64 13.16
C TYR A 104 5.87 -2.25 11.77
N GLN A 105 6.87 -2.99 11.34
CA GLN A 105 6.81 -3.67 10.04
C GLN A 105 5.67 -4.67 10.02
N ARG A 106 5.45 -5.34 11.14
CA ARG A 106 4.36 -6.29 11.29
C ARG A 106 3.01 -5.59 11.30
N GLU A 107 2.92 -4.44 11.94
CA GLU A 107 1.70 -3.63 11.95
C GLU A 107 1.37 -3.14 10.55
N ASP A 108 2.34 -2.69 9.80
CA ASP A 108 2.15 -2.25 8.43
C ASP A 108 1.55 -3.36 7.58
N GLU A 109 2.01 -4.58 7.71
CA GLU A 109 1.45 -5.72 7.00
C GLU A 109 0.01 -5.99 7.41
N MET A 110 -0.29 -5.90 8.69
CA MET A 110 -1.65 -6.07 9.20
C MET A 110 -2.58 -4.99 8.67
N ASP A 111 -2.13 -3.75 8.63
CA ASP A 111 -2.92 -2.64 8.13
C ASP A 111 -3.30 -2.86 6.67
N PHE A 112 -2.38 -3.33 5.85
CA PHE A 112 -2.68 -3.68 4.47
C PHE A 112 -3.73 -4.77 4.40
N ASP A 113 -3.60 -5.81 5.19
CA ASP A 113 -4.54 -6.92 5.21
C ASP A 113 -5.93 -6.45 5.62
N GLU A 114 -6.03 -5.62 6.62
CA GLU A 114 -7.31 -5.07 7.08
C GLU A 114 -7.99 -4.24 6.00
N GLU A 115 -7.25 -3.34 5.36
CA GLU A 115 -7.79 -2.50 4.31
C GLU A 115 -8.21 -3.31 3.10
N MET A 116 -7.46 -4.35 2.79
CA MET A 116 -7.78 -5.21 1.66
C MET A 116 -9.00 -6.08 1.93
N ALA A 117 -9.34 -6.31 3.17
CA ALA A 117 -10.51 -7.12 3.53
C ALA A 117 -11.83 -6.36 3.38
N LEU A 118 -11.75 -5.09 3.18
CA LEU A 118 -12.94 -4.28 2.98
C LEU A 118 -13.62 -4.60 1.66
#